data_658f2472262abde8192168c1da0eca8c
#
_entry.id   658f2472262abde8192168c1da0eca8c
#
_cell.length_a   1.000
_cell.length_b   1.000
_cell.length_c   1.000
_cell.angle_alpha   90.00
_cell.angle_beta   90.00
_cell.angle_gamma   90.00
#
_symmetry.space_group_name_H-M   'P 1'
#
loop_
_entity.id
_entity.type
_entity.pdbx_description
1 polymer ?
#
loop_
_entity_poly.entity_id
_entity_poly.type
_entity_poly.pdbx_seq_one_letter_code
_entity_poly.pdbx_strand_id
1 'polypeptide(L)'
;MLQTNCPKCKSVIESPYLNELSSVKCGQCQEVVTVENVFVATRGFTIHREDLNNRISRYEKLLREVEAERTMMANDKTVSEKTSQSFDQFCLTLHELLEGARSHFRLKMTRELYLQMDSDHNKSKVKLIDISTGGASIECEMLDNLPRPKAMITLQMTLPKFHEPISALAKVVWVRRLTEESDAELYRIGVKFVNLDENAHTSLWSLITEGSVESSSFRAS
;
A
#
# COMPACT_ATOMS: atom_id res chain seq x y z
N MET A 1 10.67 -1.49 -5.83
CA MET A 1 11.56 -1.16 -4.69
C MET A 1 12.05 0.27 -4.84
N LEU A 2 12.16 1.03 -3.74
CA LEU A 2 12.73 2.38 -3.79
C LEU A 2 14.26 2.31 -3.62
N GLN A 3 14.96 3.17 -4.35
CA GLN A 3 16.43 3.23 -4.37
C GLN A 3 16.92 4.68 -4.31
N THR A 4 18.09 4.88 -3.70
CA THR A 4 18.89 6.10 -3.80
C THR A 4 20.37 5.73 -3.87
N ASN A 5 21.20 6.67 -4.31
CA ASN A 5 22.64 6.43 -4.42
C ASN A 5 23.42 7.12 -3.30
N CYS A 6 24.34 6.42 -2.67
CA CYS A 6 25.26 7.04 -1.72
C CYS A 6 26.18 8.02 -2.45
N PRO A 7 26.25 9.31 -2.08
CA PRO A 7 27.11 10.28 -2.74
C PRO A 7 28.61 9.99 -2.56
N LYS A 8 28.98 9.30 -1.47
CA LYS A 8 30.36 8.99 -1.12
C LYS A 8 30.91 7.77 -1.85
N CYS A 9 30.24 6.62 -1.78
CA CYS A 9 30.75 5.36 -2.35
C CYS A 9 29.99 4.89 -3.60
N LYS A 10 28.96 5.63 -4.03
CA LYS A 10 28.12 5.35 -5.21
C LYS A 10 27.32 4.05 -5.12
N SER A 11 27.33 3.35 -3.97
CA SER A 11 26.51 2.15 -3.79
C SER A 11 25.04 2.51 -3.79
N VAL A 12 24.22 1.61 -4.30
CA VAL A 12 22.76 1.71 -4.26
C VAL A 12 22.29 1.39 -2.84
N ILE A 13 21.41 2.22 -2.31
CA ILE A 13 20.71 2.03 -1.03
C ILE A 13 19.27 1.73 -1.36
N GLU A 14 18.80 0.57 -0.96
CA GLU A 14 17.43 0.13 -1.18
C GLU A 14 16.65 0.13 0.14
N SER A 15 15.48 0.74 0.12
CA SER A 15 14.53 0.66 1.24
C SER A 15 13.11 0.99 0.75
N PRO A 16 12.09 0.29 1.22
CA PRO A 16 10.70 0.63 0.91
C PRO A 16 10.25 1.93 1.57
N TYR A 17 11.02 2.45 2.53
CA TYR A 17 10.70 3.63 3.33
C TYR A 17 11.39 4.91 2.87
N LEU A 18 12.16 4.90 1.80
CA LEU A 18 12.93 6.09 1.37
C LEU A 18 12.08 7.35 1.21
N ASN A 19 10.78 7.21 0.92
CA ASN A 19 9.87 8.35 0.82
C ASN A 19 9.47 8.97 2.17
N GLU A 20 9.70 8.26 3.26
CA GLU A 20 9.30 8.66 4.62
C GLU A 20 10.51 9.01 5.49
N LEU A 21 11.72 8.79 4.98
CA LEU A 21 12.97 9.06 5.68
C LEU A 21 13.62 10.34 5.15
N SER A 22 14.06 11.21 6.06
CA SER A 22 14.89 12.37 5.71
C SER A 22 16.34 11.98 5.43
N SER A 23 16.81 10.90 6.06
CA SER A 23 18.15 10.37 5.89
C SER A 23 18.22 8.87 6.08
N VAL A 24 19.22 8.23 5.50
CA VAL A 24 19.44 6.79 5.59
C VAL A 24 20.95 6.51 5.72
N LYS A 25 21.30 5.48 6.48
CA LYS A 25 22.69 5.07 6.64
C LYS A 25 23.09 4.12 5.50
N CYS A 26 24.17 4.43 4.80
CA CYS A 26 24.70 3.57 3.75
C CYS A 26 25.26 2.28 4.35
N GLY A 27 24.76 1.13 3.90
CA GLY A 27 25.23 -0.19 4.37
C GLY A 27 26.71 -0.44 4.04
N GLN A 28 27.21 0.14 2.94
CA GLN A 28 28.58 -0.10 2.48
C GLN A 28 29.64 0.75 3.20
N CYS A 29 29.43 2.07 3.29
CA CYS A 29 30.45 2.99 3.84
C CYS A 29 30.03 3.65 5.16
N GLN A 30 28.86 3.30 5.68
CA GLN A 30 28.28 3.80 6.94
C GLN A 30 28.00 5.31 6.97
N GLU A 31 28.13 6.00 5.82
CA GLU A 31 27.78 7.42 5.69
C GLU A 31 26.29 7.65 5.90
N VAL A 32 25.90 8.75 6.53
CA VAL A 32 24.51 9.20 6.64
C VAL A 32 24.18 10.00 5.38
N VAL A 33 23.28 9.49 4.57
CA VAL A 33 22.89 10.05 3.28
C VAL A 33 21.53 10.72 3.41
N THR A 34 21.44 12.01 3.05
CA THR A 34 20.15 12.70 2.91
C THR A 34 19.37 12.13 1.73
N VAL A 35 18.08 11.83 1.94
CA VAL A 35 17.23 11.24 0.91
C VAL A 35 16.62 12.35 0.05
N GLU A 36 17.25 12.67 -1.08
CA GLU A 36 16.79 13.72 -2.00
C GLU A 36 16.36 13.14 -3.34
N ASN A 37 17.13 12.23 -3.91
CA ASN A 37 16.90 11.63 -5.21
C ASN A 37 16.46 10.18 -5.04
N VAL A 38 15.16 9.93 -5.13
CA VAL A 38 14.59 8.59 -5.02
C VAL A 38 14.20 8.08 -6.39
N PHE A 39 14.60 6.85 -6.66
CA PHE A 39 14.23 6.11 -7.86
C PHE A 39 13.29 4.96 -7.50
N VAL A 40 12.41 4.64 -8.42
CA VAL A 40 11.58 3.43 -8.36
C VAL A 40 12.21 2.41 -9.30
N ALA A 41 12.72 1.33 -8.75
CA ALA A 41 13.26 0.20 -9.51
C ALA A 41 12.21 -0.90 -9.61
N THR A 42 12.01 -1.38 -10.83
CA THR A 42 11.19 -2.53 -11.17
C THR A 42 12.07 -3.62 -11.79
N ARG A 43 11.49 -4.75 -12.18
CA ARG A 43 12.23 -5.86 -12.81
C ARG A 43 12.87 -5.53 -14.16
N GLY A 44 12.43 -4.47 -14.82
CA GLY A 44 12.89 -4.14 -16.18
C GLY A 44 13.61 -2.81 -16.30
N PHE A 45 13.34 -1.86 -15.42
CA PHE A 45 13.89 -0.50 -15.53
C PHE A 45 13.80 0.27 -14.20
N THR A 46 14.50 1.38 -14.15
CA THR A 46 14.49 2.33 -13.02
C THR A 46 14.05 3.69 -13.52
N ILE A 47 13.15 4.35 -12.79
CA ILE A 47 12.65 5.68 -13.12
C ILE A 47 12.80 6.61 -11.93
N HIS A 48 13.09 7.89 -12.16
CA HIS A 48 13.08 8.90 -11.12
C HIS A 48 11.65 9.05 -10.57
N ARG A 49 11.50 9.04 -9.25
CA ARG A 49 10.18 9.03 -8.61
C ARG A 49 9.35 10.29 -8.92
N GLU A 50 9.99 11.42 -9.07
CA GLU A 50 9.32 12.67 -9.45
C GLU A 50 8.73 12.58 -10.87
N ASP A 51 9.47 12.04 -11.84
CA ASP A 51 8.98 11.81 -13.20
C ASP A 51 7.83 10.82 -13.23
N LEU A 52 7.90 9.78 -12.38
CA LEU A 52 6.81 8.82 -12.20
C LEU A 52 5.55 9.51 -11.66
N ASN A 53 5.68 10.33 -10.61
CA ASN A 53 4.56 11.05 -10.01
C ASN A 53 3.90 12.02 -11.00
N ASN A 54 4.67 12.69 -11.84
CA ASN A 54 4.17 13.57 -12.89
C ASN A 54 3.34 12.83 -13.96
N ARG A 55 3.51 11.49 -14.05
CA ARG A 55 2.82 10.63 -15.02
C ARG A 55 1.89 9.60 -14.39
N ILE A 56 1.64 9.69 -13.09
CA ILE A 56 0.93 8.67 -12.31
C ILE A 56 -0.43 8.31 -12.92
N SER A 57 -1.24 9.32 -13.28
CA SER A 57 -2.57 9.12 -13.85
C SER A 57 -2.55 8.34 -15.18
N ARG A 58 -1.47 8.48 -15.96
CA ARG A 58 -1.29 7.72 -17.19
C ARG A 58 -1.02 6.24 -16.90
N TYR A 59 -0.17 5.95 -15.89
CA TYR A 59 0.13 4.57 -15.49
C TYR A 59 -1.07 3.90 -14.83
N GLU A 60 -1.86 4.63 -14.04
CA GLU A 60 -3.11 4.12 -13.47
C GLU A 60 -4.15 3.78 -14.54
N LYS A 61 -4.25 4.63 -15.59
CA LYS A 61 -5.14 4.35 -16.73
C LYS A 61 -4.67 3.11 -17.47
N LEU A 62 -3.37 3.02 -17.77
CA LEU A 62 -2.77 1.89 -18.47
C LEU A 62 -2.98 0.58 -17.70
N LEU A 63 -2.82 0.58 -16.37
CA LEU A 63 -3.07 -0.59 -15.54
C LEU A 63 -4.51 -1.08 -15.69
N ARG A 64 -5.50 -0.16 -15.61
CA ARG A 64 -6.91 -0.53 -15.78
C ARG A 64 -7.20 -1.14 -17.16
N GLU A 65 -6.60 -0.58 -18.22
CA GLU A 65 -6.74 -1.10 -19.57
C GLU A 65 -6.17 -2.52 -19.69
N VAL A 66 -4.96 -2.72 -19.17
CA VAL A 66 -4.29 -4.04 -19.22
C VAL A 66 -5.01 -5.08 -18.36
N GLU A 67 -5.51 -4.71 -17.18
CA GLU A 67 -6.31 -5.61 -16.33
C GLU A 67 -7.63 -6.02 -17.00
N ALA A 68 -8.29 -5.08 -17.71
CA ALA A 68 -9.49 -5.39 -18.49
C ALA A 68 -9.20 -6.37 -19.65
N GLU A 69 -8.12 -6.13 -20.41
CA GLU A 69 -7.69 -7.06 -21.48
C GLU A 69 -7.31 -8.43 -20.92
N ARG A 70 -6.61 -8.48 -19.80
CA ARG A 70 -6.27 -9.73 -19.11
C ARG A 70 -7.51 -10.53 -18.75
N THR A 71 -8.55 -9.87 -18.25
CA THR A 71 -9.83 -10.53 -17.89
C THR A 71 -10.53 -11.09 -19.14
N MET A 72 -10.48 -10.37 -20.25
CA MET A 72 -11.02 -10.87 -21.53
C MET A 72 -10.24 -12.08 -22.05
N MET A 73 -8.90 -12.03 -21.98
CA MET A 73 -8.02 -13.12 -22.42
C MET A 73 -8.17 -14.39 -21.58
N ALA A 74 -8.44 -14.26 -20.28
CA ALA A 74 -8.63 -15.42 -19.40
C ALA A 74 -9.81 -16.31 -19.84
N ASN A 75 -10.77 -15.74 -20.58
CA ASN A 75 -11.92 -16.45 -21.13
C ASN A 75 -11.70 -16.94 -22.58
N ASP A 76 -10.59 -16.57 -23.21
CA ASP A 76 -10.28 -16.93 -24.61
C ASP A 76 -9.27 -18.09 -24.66
N LYS A 77 -9.76 -19.27 -25.05
CA LYS A 77 -8.94 -20.49 -25.17
C LYS A 77 -7.91 -20.45 -26.32
N THR A 78 -7.95 -19.43 -27.18
CA THR A 78 -6.99 -19.25 -28.28
C THR A 78 -5.72 -18.52 -27.89
N VAL A 79 -5.71 -17.87 -26.72
CA VAL A 79 -4.56 -17.13 -26.21
C VAL A 79 -3.46 -18.10 -25.77
N SER A 80 -2.24 -17.90 -26.29
CA SER A 80 -1.11 -18.73 -25.92
C SER A 80 -0.69 -18.44 -24.47
N GLU A 81 -0.22 -19.48 -23.76
CA GLU A 81 0.31 -19.35 -22.39
C GLU A 81 1.41 -18.29 -22.31
N LYS A 82 2.26 -18.20 -23.32
CA LYS A 82 3.35 -17.23 -23.41
C LYS A 82 2.83 -15.79 -23.48
N THR A 83 1.72 -15.55 -24.16
CA THR A 83 1.07 -14.24 -24.22
C THR A 83 0.49 -13.88 -22.86
N SER A 84 -0.21 -14.81 -22.20
CA SER A 84 -0.76 -14.59 -20.85
C SER A 84 0.33 -14.25 -19.84
N GLN A 85 1.44 -14.99 -19.82
CA GLN A 85 2.59 -14.71 -18.95
C GLN A 85 3.20 -13.32 -19.18
N SER A 86 3.25 -12.86 -20.45
CA SER A 86 3.76 -11.51 -20.76
C SER A 86 2.84 -10.42 -20.23
N PHE A 87 1.54 -10.60 -20.31
CA PHE A 87 0.55 -9.69 -19.72
C PHE A 87 0.65 -9.66 -18.19
N ASP A 88 0.76 -10.82 -17.56
CA ASP A 88 0.94 -10.92 -16.10
C ASP A 88 2.19 -10.17 -15.63
N GLN A 89 3.30 -10.36 -16.35
CA GLN A 89 4.56 -9.66 -16.04
C GLN A 89 4.42 -8.15 -16.23
N PHE A 90 3.69 -7.69 -17.24
CA PHE A 90 3.45 -6.28 -17.47
C PHE A 90 2.55 -5.66 -16.39
N CYS A 91 1.46 -6.34 -16.00
CA CYS A 91 0.63 -5.95 -14.87
C CYS A 91 1.44 -5.82 -13.58
N LEU A 92 2.28 -6.81 -13.27
CA LEU A 92 3.15 -6.78 -12.09
C LEU A 92 4.09 -5.58 -12.11
N THR A 93 4.68 -5.27 -13.26
CA THR A 93 5.57 -4.11 -13.41
C THR A 93 4.84 -2.78 -13.17
N LEU A 94 3.62 -2.64 -13.69
CA LEU A 94 2.78 -1.46 -13.45
C LEU A 94 2.39 -1.34 -11.97
N HIS A 95 2.05 -2.43 -11.32
CA HIS A 95 1.78 -2.44 -9.87
C HIS A 95 3.00 -2.02 -9.06
N GLU A 96 4.20 -2.55 -9.37
CA GLU A 96 5.45 -2.18 -8.70
C GLU A 96 5.74 -0.68 -8.86
N LEU A 97 5.50 -0.10 -10.05
CA LEU A 97 5.63 1.34 -10.30
C LEU A 97 4.67 2.15 -9.43
N LEU A 98 3.38 1.80 -9.45
CA LEU A 98 2.34 2.52 -8.71
C LEU A 98 2.55 2.41 -7.18
N GLU A 99 3.06 1.28 -6.69
CA GLU A 99 3.47 1.14 -5.29
C GLU A 99 4.65 2.05 -4.95
N GLY A 100 5.66 2.14 -5.82
CA GLY A 100 6.81 3.03 -5.63
C GLY A 100 6.48 4.52 -5.72
N ALA A 101 5.41 4.89 -6.41
CA ALA A 101 4.92 6.27 -6.48
C ALA A 101 4.27 6.76 -5.18
N ARG A 102 3.81 5.86 -4.32
CA ARG A 102 3.10 6.20 -3.08
C ARG A 102 3.97 6.99 -2.11
N SER A 103 3.35 7.93 -1.40
CA SER A 103 4.03 8.73 -0.38
C SER A 103 4.38 7.92 0.86
N HIS A 104 3.61 6.88 1.16
CA HIS A 104 3.78 6.03 2.34
C HIS A 104 3.82 4.57 1.95
N PHE A 105 4.73 3.83 2.55
CA PHE A 105 4.78 2.38 2.43
C PHE A 105 3.52 1.76 3.04
N ARG A 106 2.99 0.72 2.40
CA ARG A 106 1.82 -0.01 2.91
C ARG A 106 2.19 -1.42 3.32
N LEU A 107 2.01 -1.70 4.59
CA LEU A 107 2.10 -3.05 5.12
C LEU A 107 0.80 -3.80 4.81
N LYS A 108 0.88 -4.85 3.99
CA LYS A 108 -0.24 -5.78 3.79
C LYS A 108 -0.36 -6.70 4.99
N MET A 109 -1.57 -6.85 5.51
CA MET A 109 -1.81 -7.75 6.64
C MET A 109 -1.77 -9.20 6.17
N THR A 110 -0.89 -9.99 6.77
CA THR A 110 -0.78 -11.45 6.53
C THR A 110 -1.67 -12.25 7.47
N ARG A 111 -2.10 -11.63 8.59
CA ARG A 111 -3.01 -12.20 9.58
C ARG A 111 -4.27 -11.35 9.64
N GLU A 112 -5.39 -11.97 9.96
CA GLU A 112 -6.64 -11.24 10.16
C GLU A 112 -6.53 -10.33 11.37
N LEU A 113 -6.65 -9.04 11.14
CA LEU A 113 -6.75 -8.02 12.17
C LEU A 113 -8.04 -7.25 11.97
N TYR A 114 -8.81 -7.14 13.03
CA TYR A 114 -10.07 -6.43 13.04
C TYR A 114 -9.95 -5.13 13.80
N LEU A 115 -10.57 -4.09 13.23
CA LEU A 115 -10.65 -2.74 13.79
C LEU A 115 -12.09 -2.44 14.14
N GLN A 116 -12.31 -1.47 15.01
CA GLN A 116 -13.60 -0.85 15.21
C GLN A 116 -13.68 0.43 14.37
N MET A 117 -14.63 0.50 13.47
CA MET A 117 -14.97 1.70 12.70
C MET A 117 -16.20 2.36 13.31
N ASP A 118 -16.10 3.66 13.60
CA ASP A 118 -17.20 4.49 14.06
C ASP A 118 -17.53 5.52 12.97
N SER A 119 -18.75 5.45 12.43
CA SER A 119 -19.27 6.35 11.40
C SER A 119 -20.71 6.72 11.73
N ASP A 120 -21.02 8.02 11.81
CA ASP A 120 -22.38 8.55 12.03
C ASP A 120 -23.14 7.82 13.15
N HIS A 121 -22.48 7.61 14.31
CA HIS A 121 -22.98 6.91 15.49
C HIS A 121 -23.16 5.39 15.34
N ASN A 122 -22.67 4.81 14.26
CA ASN A 122 -22.71 3.37 14.02
C ASN A 122 -21.32 2.75 14.20
N LYS A 123 -21.19 1.80 15.12
CA LYS A 123 -19.94 1.09 15.39
C LYS A 123 -19.95 -0.26 14.69
N SER A 124 -18.97 -0.49 13.83
CA SER A 124 -18.86 -1.72 13.06
C SER A 124 -17.47 -2.31 13.19
N LYS A 125 -17.42 -3.64 13.24
CA LYS A 125 -16.16 -4.39 13.20
C LYS A 125 -15.77 -4.57 11.73
N VAL A 126 -14.55 -4.13 11.36
CA VAL A 126 -14.05 -4.18 9.99
C VAL A 126 -12.70 -4.87 9.96
N LYS A 127 -12.38 -5.56 8.87
CA LYS A 127 -11.09 -6.24 8.66
C LYS A 127 -10.07 -5.28 8.07
N LEU A 128 -8.89 -5.23 8.66
CA LEU A 128 -7.77 -4.46 8.11
C LEU A 128 -7.08 -5.27 7.00
N ILE A 129 -6.92 -4.68 5.83
CA ILE A 129 -6.28 -5.29 4.66
C ILE A 129 -4.84 -4.80 4.49
N ASP A 130 -4.66 -3.48 4.51
CA ASP A 130 -3.34 -2.85 4.50
C ASP A 130 -3.34 -1.57 5.34
N ILE A 131 -2.17 -1.18 5.83
CA ILE A 131 -2.00 0.03 6.63
C ILE A 131 -0.68 0.72 6.31
N SER A 132 -0.68 2.05 6.42
CA SER A 132 0.48 2.93 6.32
C SER A 132 0.39 4.03 7.36
N THR A 133 1.42 4.86 7.49
CA THR A 133 1.37 6.08 8.31
C THR A 133 0.36 7.11 7.78
N GLY A 134 0.02 7.05 6.49
CA GLY A 134 -0.93 7.99 5.85
C GLY A 134 -2.37 7.49 5.73
N GLY A 135 -2.66 6.22 6.02
CA GLY A 135 -4.01 5.66 5.85
C GLY A 135 -4.08 4.14 5.86
N ALA A 136 -5.26 3.61 5.62
CA ALA A 136 -5.52 2.18 5.63
C ALA A 136 -6.52 1.76 4.54
N SER A 137 -6.54 0.48 4.25
CA SER A 137 -7.59 -0.19 3.49
C SER A 137 -8.27 -1.20 4.40
N ILE A 138 -9.58 -1.10 4.51
CA ILE A 138 -10.41 -1.94 5.35
C ILE A 138 -11.47 -2.65 4.52
N GLU A 139 -11.93 -3.77 5.01
CA GLU A 139 -12.96 -4.59 4.39
C GLU A 139 -14.09 -4.83 5.38
N CYS A 140 -15.31 -4.69 4.92
CA CYS A 140 -16.52 -4.90 5.72
C CYS A 140 -17.59 -5.58 4.87
N GLU A 141 -18.43 -6.36 5.54
CA GLU A 141 -19.68 -6.81 4.99
C GLU A 141 -20.64 -5.60 4.82
N MET A 142 -21.75 -5.81 4.11
CA MET A 142 -22.75 -4.78 3.90
C MET A 142 -23.18 -4.18 5.24
N LEU A 143 -23.01 -2.87 5.36
CA LEU A 143 -23.47 -2.09 6.49
C LEU A 143 -24.74 -1.34 6.08
N ASP A 144 -25.71 -1.21 7.00
CA ASP A 144 -26.93 -0.42 6.77
C ASP A 144 -26.62 1.02 6.31
N ASN A 145 -25.49 1.57 6.77
CA ASN A 145 -24.98 2.89 6.40
C ASN A 145 -23.50 2.82 6.01
N LEU A 146 -23.22 2.41 4.76
CA LEU A 146 -21.87 2.41 4.24
C LEU A 146 -21.35 3.86 4.11
N PRO A 147 -20.18 4.21 4.69
CA PRO A 147 -19.68 5.56 4.65
C PRO A 147 -19.34 5.97 3.19
N ARG A 148 -19.81 7.16 2.79
CA ARG A 148 -19.57 7.69 1.43
C ARG A 148 -18.16 8.27 1.30
N PRO A 149 -17.60 8.33 0.09
CA PRO A 149 -16.38 9.08 -0.15
C PRO A 149 -16.48 10.52 0.40
N LYS A 150 -15.40 10.98 1.03
CA LYS A 150 -15.26 12.23 1.80
C LYS A 150 -15.88 12.23 3.20
N ALA A 151 -16.63 11.23 3.62
CA ALA A 151 -17.09 11.10 4.99
C ALA A 151 -15.91 10.99 5.96
N MET A 152 -16.12 11.48 7.18
CA MET A 152 -15.18 11.33 8.29
C MET A 152 -15.60 10.14 9.15
N ILE A 153 -14.63 9.29 9.47
CA ILE A 153 -14.82 8.12 10.34
C ILE A 153 -13.71 8.07 11.38
N THR A 154 -13.97 7.41 12.49
CA THR A 154 -12.94 7.10 13.47
C THR A 154 -12.61 5.61 13.41
N LEU A 155 -11.34 5.28 13.31
CA LEU A 155 -10.84 3.91 13.40
C LEU A 155 -10.16 3.71 14.76
N GLN A 156 -10.59 2.69 15.48
CA GLN A 156 -9.95 2.25 16.72
C GLN A 156 -9.23 0.93 16.47
N MET A 157 -7.94 0.92 16.70
CA MET A 157 -7.04 -0.19 16.41
C MET A 157 -6.38 -0.67 17.69
N THR A 158 -6.55 -1.95 18.01
CA THR A 158 -5.72 -2.60 19.03
C THR A 158 -4.65 -3.39 18.30
N LEU A 159 -3.45 -2.85 18.26
CA LEU A 159 -2.33 -3.47 17.55
C LEU A 159 -1.62 -4.48 18.45
N PRO A 160 -1.16 -5.62 17.89
CA PRO A 160 -0.30 -6.55 18.62
C PRO A 160 0.92 -5.82 19.20
N LYS A 161 1.30 -6.12 20.43
CA LYS A 161 2.42 -5.52 21.18
C LYS A 161 2.18 -4.10 21.72
N PHE A 162 1.08 -3.43 21.42
CA PHE A 162 0.75 -2.12 21.98
C PHE A 162 -0.38 -2.26 23.00
N HIS A 163 -0.19 -1.71 24.20
CA HIS A 163 -1.15 -1.84 25.30
C HIS A 163 -2.35 -0.89 25.12
N GLU A 164 -2.15 0.22 24.46
CA GLU A 164 -3.19 1.23 24.28
C GLU A 164 -3.77 1.14 22.84
N PRO A 165 -5.10 1.23 22.69
CA PRO A 165 -5.72 1.30 21.40
C PRO A 165 -5.40 2.63 20.71
N ILE A 166 -5.03 2.58 19.45
CA ILE A 166 -4.84 3.76 18.62
C ILE A 166 -6.20 4.20 18.10
N SER A 167 -6.52 5.47 18.30
CA SER A 167 -7.71 6.11 17.72
C SER A 167 -7.27 7.06 16.61
N ALA A 168 -7.70 6.80 15.38
CA ALA A 168 -7.34 7.58 14.21
C ALA A 168 -8.59 8.18 13.56
N LEU A 169 -8.65 9.51 13.46
CA LEU A 169 -9.62 10.18 12.61
C LEU A 169 -9.21 10.04 11.15
N ALA A 170 -10.11 9.54 10.32
CA ALA A 170 -9.83 9.22 8.93
C ALA A 170 -10.92 9.74 7.98
N LYS A 171 -10.50 10.15 6.79
CA LYS A 171 -11.39 10.54 5.70
C LYS A 171 -11.49 9.40 4.70
N VAL A 172 -12.71 9.01 4.36
CA VAL A 172 -12.96 8.03 3.29
C VAL A 172 -12.54 8.62 1.95
N VAL A 173 -11.65 7.92 1.25
CA VAL A 173 -11.15 8.33 -0.08
C VAL A 173 -11.94 7.66 -1.19
N TRP A 174 -12.17 6.35 -1.06
CA TRP A 174 -12.91 5.55 -2.01
C TRP A 174 -13.62 4.39 -1.33
N VAL A 175 -14.68 3.92 -1.96
CA VAL A 175 -15.43 2.72 -1.59
C VAL A 175 -15.60 1.88 -2.85
N ARG A 176 -15.34 0.59 -2.76
CA ARG A 176 -15.49 -0.37 -3.86
C ARG A 176 -16.24 -1.59 -3.37
N ARG A 177 -17.27 -1.99 -4.10
CA ARG A 177 -17.91 -3.29 -3.90
C ARG A 177 -17.00 -4.38 -4.47
N LEU A 178 -16.77 -5.43 -3.71
CA LEU A 178 -16.10 -6.64 -4.17
C LEU A 178 -17.19 -7.59 -4.67
N THR A 179 -17.08 -8.00 -5.92
CA THR A 179 -17.94 -9.04 -6.48
C THR A 179 -17.31 -10.38 -6.12
N GLU A 180 -17.81 -11.02 -5.09
CA GLU A 180 -17.54 -12.43 -4.83
C GLU A 180 -18.79 -13.25 -5.13
N GLU A 181 -18.61 -14.53 -5.46
CA GLU A 181 -19.69 -15.50 -5.70
C GLU A 181 -20.49 -15.85 -4.42
N SER A 182 -20.20 -15.18 -3.29
CA SER A 182 -20.89 -15.36 -2.03
C SER A 182 -22.10 -14.43 -1.90
N ASP A 183 -23.17 -14.90 -1.25
CA ASP A 183 -24.41 -14.13 -1.01
C ASP A 183 -24.20 -12.87 -0.14
N ALA A 184 -23.03 -12.69 0.47
CA ALA A 184 -22.70 -11.52 1.28
C ALA A 184 -22.06 -10.42 0.41
N GLU A 185 -22.65 -9.23 0.45
CA GLU A 185 -22.05 -8.05 -0.19
C GLU A 185 -20.84 -7.57 0.62
N LEU A 186 -19.65 -7.72 0.04
CA LEU A 186 -18.39 -7.32 0.63
C LEU A 186 -17.91 -5.99 0.02
N TYR A 187 -17.48 -5.07 0.89
CA TYR A 187 -16.98 -3.75 0.48
C TYR A 187 -15.57 -3.53 0.96
N ARG A 188 -14.75 -2.92 0.11
CA ARG A 188 -13.42 -2.43 0.48
C ARG A 188 -13.43 -0.91 0.50
N ILE A 189 -12.92 -0.32 1.58
CA ILE A 189 -12.91 1.11 1.84
C ILE A 189 -11.46 1.55 2.02
N GLY A 190 -11.03 2.53 1.22
CA GLY A 190 -9.74 3.18 1.40
C GLY A 190 -9.91 4.48 2.17
N VAL A 191 -9.10 4.64 3.22
CA VAL A 191 -9.15 5.83 4.09
C VAL A 191 -7.79 6.51 4.17
N LYS A 192 -7.82 7.83 4.35
CA LYS A 192 -6.64 8.66 4.64
C LYS A 192 -6.76 9.16 6.08
N PHE A 193 -5.73 8.98 6.90
CA PHE A 193 -5.67 9.56 8.22
C PHE A 193 -5.59 11.10 8.12
N VAL A 194 -6.41 11.78 8.92
CA VAL A 194 -6.47 13.25 8.91
C VAL A 194 -5.58 13.80 10.02
N ASN A 195 -5.62 13.15 11.18
CA ASN A 195 -4.79 13.51 12.32
C ASN A 195 -4.42 12.23 13.07
N LEU A 196 -3.12 11.99 13.20
CA LEU A 196 -2.55 10.99 14.08
C LEU A 196 -1.73 11.77 15.12
N ASP A 197 -1.95 11.51 16.40
CA ASP A 197 -1.05 12.01 17.41
C ASP A 197 0.34 11.35 17.29
N GLU A 198 1.34 11.91 17.95
CA GLU A 198 2.73 11.46 17.85
C GLU A 198 2.91 10.01 18.33
N ASN A 199 2.18 9.60 19.37
CA ASN A 199 2.22 8.24 19.88
C ASN A 199 1.60 7.24 18.89
N ALA A 200 0.46 7.57 18.31
CA ALA A 200 -0.18 6.77 17.28
C ALA A 200 0.70 6.63 16.04
N HIS A 201 1.33 7.73 15.60
CA HIS A 201 2.27 7.71 14.49
C HIS A 201 3.47 6.80 14.76
N THR A 202 4.09 6.93 15.94
CA THR A 202 5.23 6.11 16.36
C THR A 202 4.86 4.63 16.43
N SER A 203 3.68 4.31 17.00
CA SER A 203 3.19 2.94 17.10
C SER A 203 2.92 2.32 15.72
N LEU A 204 2.31 3.07 14.80
CA LEU A 204 2.11 2.64 13.42
C LEU A 204 3.43 2.44 12.68
N TRP A 205 4.38 3.36 12.86
CA TRP A 205 5.70 3.25 12.25
C TRP A 205 6.44 1.98 12.72
N SER A 206 6.40 1.69 14.03
CA SER A 206 6.99 0.47 14.58
C SER A 206 6.34 -0.79 14.01
N LEU A 207 5.01 -0.84 13.94
CA LEU A 207 4.27 -1.96 13.33
C LEU A 207 4.69 -2.18 11.86
N ILE A 208 4.76 -1.09 11.08
CA ILE A 208 5.05 -1.15 9.65
C ILE A 208 6.49 -1.63 9.42
N THR A 209 7.45 -1.11 10.17
CA THR A 209 8.87 -1.46 10.02
C THR A 209 9.16 -2.89 10.49
N GLU A 210 8.60 -3.34 11.60
CA GLU A 210 8.74 -4.71 12.09
C GLU A 210 8.03 -5.73 11.19
N GLY A 211 6.80 -5.45 10.78
CA GLY A 211 6.01 -6.35 9.94
C GLY A 211 6.59 -6.55 8.53
N SER A 212 7.35 -5.58 8.02
CA SER A 212 8.02 -5.72 6.72
C SER A 212 9.24 -6.64 6.78
N VAL A 213 9.92 -6.71 7.92
CA VAL A 213 11.06 -7.63 8.13
C VAL A 213 10.58 -9.09 8.11
N GLU A 214 9.44 -9.38 8.74
CA GLU A 214 8.84 -10.71 8.71
C GLU A 214 8.42 -11.12 7.28
N SER A 215 7.88 -10.19 6.48
CA SER A 215 7.46 -10.47 5.09
C SER A 215 8.62 -10.61 4.10
N SER A 216 9.78 -10.01 4.35
CA SER A 216 10.96 -10.12 3.47
C SER A 216 11.73 -11.44 3.68
N SER A 217 11.70 -12.03 4.86
CA SER A 217 12.32 -13.32 5.14
C SER A 217 11.62 -14.51 4.43
N PHE A 218 10.36 -14.38 4.05
CA PHE A 218 9.61 -15.39 3.29
C PHE A 218 9.86 -15.35 1.76
N ARG A 219 10.51 -14.31 1.23
CA ARG A 219 10.82 -14.21 -0.22
C ARG A 219 12.21 -14.74 -0.59
N ALA A 220 13.00 -15.19 0.37
CA ALA A 220 14.37 -15.67 0.18
C ALA A 220 14.52 -17.20 0.25
N SER A 221 13.41 -17.95 0.15
CA SER A 221 13.42 -19.43 0.13
C SER A 221 12.78 -19.98 -1.14
#